data_aa29918fdd4b8c08ebb821c3c323ff00
#
_entry.id   aa29918fdd4b8c08ebb821c3c323ff00
#
_cell.length_a   1.000
_cell.length_b   1.000
_cell.length_c   1.000
_cell.angle_alpha   90.00
_cell.angle_beta   90.00
_cell.angle_gamma   90.00
#
_symmetry.space_group_name_H-M   'P 1'
#
loop_
_entity.id
_entity.type
_entity.pdbx_description
1 polymer ?
#
loop_
_entity_poly.entity_id
_entity_poly.type
_entity_poly.pdbx_seq_one_letter_code
_entity_poly.pdbx_strand_id
1 'polypeptide(L)'
;MAKTQSETVNGWPMMAPLGKKETALLAQNLTASETVLGQVIGNFGQAVIATDQKLLIVKTGLMSGQMFGGKATGFDYRTLVGIEVRTGIAQGEFEVLSGGLGNNQRSNIGAKVNMAEQPNGVVFGKLDAAAFNSMAGKIREATAAAHAPTAAMPTSSLADEIAKFAALRDQGVLTEDEFQTKKSSLLS
;
A
#
# COMPACT_ATOMS: atom_id res chain seq x y z
N MET A 1 -24.38 -3.02 21.18
CA MET A 1 -23.33 -2.80 20.16
C MET A 1 -22.59 -4.10 19.97
N ALA A 2 -22.66 -4.70 18.78
CA ALA A 2 -21.92 -5.92 18.48
C ALA A 2 -20.42 -5.60 18.54
N LYS A 3 -19.66 -6.38 19.34
CA LYS A 3 -18.20 -6.30 19.33
C LYS A 3 -17.73 -6.63 17.93
N THR A 4 -17.05 -5.69 17.28
CA THR A 4 -16.35 -5.95 16.03
C THR A 4 -15.30 -7.02 16.33
N GLN A 5 -15.47 -8.21 15.76
CA GLN A 5 -14.48 -9.27 15.92
C GLN A 5 -13.33 -8.98 14.95
N SER A 6 -12.11 -8.98 15.47
CA SER A 6 -10.91 -8.90 14.67
C SER A 6 -10.39 -10.32 14.46
N GLU A 7 -10.54 -10.81 13.26
CA GLU A 7 -9.92 -12.06 12.81
C GLU A 7 -8.66 -11.73 12.02
N THR A 8 -7.79 -12.71 11.84
CA THR A 8 -6.63 -12.57 10.96
C THR A 8 -6.76 -13.54 9.78
N VAL A 9 -6.63 -12.99 8.58
CA VAL A 9 -6.61 -13.76 7.33
C VAL A 9 -5.23 -13.57 6.70
N ASN A 10 -4.49 -14.67 6.54
CA ASN A 10 -3.10 -14.63 6.04
C ASN A 10 -2.19 -13.63 6.81
N GLY A 11 -2.43 -13.50 8.12
CA GLY A 11 -1.70 -12.57 8.98
C GLY A 11 -2.15 -11.11 8.93
N TRP A 12 -3.12 -10.76 8.07
CA TRP A 12 -3.73 -9.43 8.01
C TRP A 12 -4.93 -9.34 8.96
N PRO A 13 -5.11 -8.23 9.69
CA PRO A 13 -6.30 -8.03 10.50
C PRO A 13 -7.53 -7.84 9.61
N MET A 14 -8.61 -8.53 9.95
CA MET A 14 -9.88 -8.47 9.22
C MET A 14 -11.00 -8.16 10.21
N MET A 15 -11.35 -6.89 10.35
CA MET A 15 -12.50 -6.46 11.14
C MET A 15 -13.74 -6.42 10.24
N ALA A 16 -14.82 -7.04 10.67
CA ALA A 16 -16.07 -7.14 9.92
C ALA A 16 -17.29 -6.88 10.82
N PRO A 17 -18.43 -6.47 10.24
CA PRO A 17 -18.61 -6.03 8.86
C PRO A 17 -18.30 -4.54 8.65
N LEU A 18 -17.91 -4.16 7.42
CA LEU A 18 -17.99 -2.76 6.98
C LEU A 18 -19.44 -2.32 6.89
N GLY A 19 -19.72 -1.04 7.13
CA GLY A 19 -21.03 -0.46 6.89
C GLY A 19 -21.41 -0.46 5.40
N LYS A 20 -22.70 -0.34 5.10
CA LYS A 20 -23.19 -0.35 3.70
C LYS A 20 -22.55 0.73 2.83
N LYS A 21 -22.31 1.92 3.37
CA LYS A 21 -21.70 3.04 2.65
C LYS A 21 -20.21 2.80 2.40
N GLU A 22 -19.51 2.29 3.40
CA GLU A 22 -18.08 1.94 3.29
C GLU A 22 -17.90 0.81 2.27
N THR A 23 -18.74 -0.22 2.28
CA THR A 23 -18.71 -1.32 1.31
C THR A 23 -18.95 -0.82 -0.11
N ALA A 24 -19.94 0.08 -0.30
CA ALA A 24 -20.21 0.64 -1.63
C ALA A 24 -19.05 1.49 -2.15
N LEU A 25 -18.43 2.31 -1.28
CA LEU A 25 -17.24 3.10 -1.64
C LEU A 25 -16.03 2.21 -1.95
N LEU A 26 -15.83 1.15 -1.17
CA LEU A 26 -14.78 0.18 -1.42
C LEU A 26 -14.95 -0.44 -2.81
N ALA A 27 -16.15 -0.94 -3.12
CA ALA A 27 -16.45 -1.55 -4.41
C ALA A 27 -16.21 -0.61 -5.61
N GLN A 28 -16.47 0.70 -5.44
CA GLN A 28 -16.23 1.71 -6.48
C GLN A 28 -14.74 2.04 -6.68
N ASN A 29 -13.89 1.70 -5.71
CA ASN A 29 -12.46 2.05 -5.71
C ASN A 29 -11.54 0.84 -5.88
N LEU A 30 -12.10 -0.37 -5.98
CA LEU A 30 -11.37 -1.58 -6.33
C LEU A 30 -11.41 -1.83 -7.84
N THR A 31 -10.32 -2.33 -8.37
CA THR A 31 -10.29 -2.89 -9.73
C THR A 31 -10.73 -4.35 -9.70
N ALA A 32 -11.13 -4.90 -10.86
CA ALA A 32 -11.61 -6.29 -10.94
C ALA A 32 -10.56 -7.35 -10.54
N SER A 33 -9.28 -7.01 -10.64
CA SER A 33 -8.15 -7.90 -10.28
C SER A 33 -7.61 -7.65 -8.87
N GLU A 34 -8.14 -6.65 -8.16
CA GLU A 34 -7.62 -6.24 -6.86
C GLU A 34 -8.23 -7.04 -5.72
N THR A 35 -7.39 -7.58 -4.86
CA THR A 35 -7.79 -8.40 -3.72
C THR A 35 -7.60 -7.66 -2.40
N VAL A 36 -8.64 -7.63 -1.57
CA VAL A 36 -8.55 -7.11 -0.19
C VAL A 36 -7.77 -8.10 0.67
N LEU A 37 -6.67 -7.65 1.24
CA LEU A 37 -5.82 -8.43 2.14
C LEU A 37 -6.24 -8.27 3.60
N GLY A 38 -6.59 -7.04 4.00
CA GLY A 38 -6.99 -6.74 5.37
C GLY A 38 -7.83 -5.49 5.47
N GLN A 39 -8.58 -5.37 6.56
CA GLN A 39 -9.38 -4.18 6.86
C GLN A 39 -9.49 -3.95 8.37
N VAL A 40 -9.42 -2.69 8.78
CA VAL A 40 -9.70 -2.27 10.16
C VAL A 40 -10.70 -1.12 10.14
N ILE A 41 -11.60 -1.12 11.10
CA ILE A 41 -12.73 -0.19 11.19
C ILE A 41 -12.44 0.81 12.31
N GLY A 42 -12.40 2.07 11.95
CA GLY A 42 -12.26 3.18 12.88
C GLY A 42 -13.62 3.72 13.34
N ASN A 43 -13.57 4.84 14.06
CA ASN A 43 -14.74 5.55 14.52
C ASN A 43 -15.39 6.33 13.36
N PHE A 44 -16.65 6.70 13.51
CA PHE A 44 -17.37 7.66 12.66
C PHE A 44 -17.44 7.28 11.17
N GLY A 45 -17.54 6.00 10.84
CA GLY A 45 -17.61 5.54 9.45
C GLY A 45 -16.28 5.66 8.71
N GLN A 46 -15.19 5.41 9.40
CA GLN A 46 -13.84 5.39 8.85
C GLN A 46 -13.32 3.96 8.79
N ALA A 47 -12.55 3.63 7.76
CA ALA A 47 -11.89 2.34 7.65
C ALA A 47 -10.54 2.48 6.92
N VAL A 48 -9.60 1.61 7.28
CA VAL A 48 -8.35 1.38 6.55
C VAL A 48 -8.45 0.01 5.90
N ILE A 49 -8.23 -0.05 4.62
CA ILE A 49 -8.34 -1.26 3.82
C ILE A 49 -7.03 -1.43 3.04
N ALA A 50 -6.37 -2.56 3.24
CA ALA A 50 -5.17 -2.93 2.50
C ALA A 50 -5.55 -3.90 1.39
N THR A 51 -5.09 -3.64 0.19
CA THR A 51 -5.21 -4.54 -0.95
C THR A 51 -3.83 -5.03 -1.38
N ASP A 52 -3.77 -5.92 -2.35
CA ASP A 52 -2.53 -6.36 -2.99
C ASP A 52 -1.86 -5.27 -3.84
N GLN A 53 -2.55 -4.15 -4.12
CA GLN A 53 -2.04 -3.07 -4.98
C GLN A 53 -1.85 -1.73 -4.26
N LYS A 54 -2.71 -1.41 -3.30
CA LYS A 54 -2.72 -0.10 -2.62
C LYS A 54 -3.34 -0.17 -1.23
N LEU A 55 -3.14 0.89 -0.49
CA LEU A 55 -3.85 1.18 0.76
C LEU A 55 -5.00 2.14 0.46
N LEU A 56 -6.18 1.88 1.01
CA LEU A 56 -7.35 2.74 0.92
C LEU A 56 -7.77 3.23 2.30
N ILE A 57 -8.02 4.53 2.43
CA ILE A 57 -8.76 5.12 3.55
C ILE A 57 -10.15 5.48 3.05
N VAL A 58 -11.15 4.84 3.63
CA VAL A 58 -12.56 5.10 3.33
C VAL A 58 -13.18 5.88 4.49
N LYS A 59 -13.91 6.94 4.18
CA LYS A 59 -14.59 7.80 5.14
C LYS A 59 -16.01 8.06 4.72
N THR A 60 -16.94 7.87 5.64
CA THR A 60 -18.37 8.15 5.46
C THR A 60 -18.93 8.90 6.66
N GLY A 61 -19.98 9.68 6.45
CA GLY A 61 -20.69 10.36 7.52
C GLY A 61 -20.12 11.72 7.91
N LEU A 62 -20.97 12.49 8.59
CA LEU A 62 -20.72 13.89 8.95
C LEU A 62 -19.49 14.07 9.85
N MET A 63 -19.31 13.19 10.82
CA MET A 63 -18.20 13.27 11.78
C MET A 63 -16.81 12.99 11.20
N SER A 64 -16.75 12.51 9.97
CA SER A 64 -15.51 12.33 9.20
C SER A 64 -15.30 13.40 8.12
N GLY A 65 -16.00 14.53 8.26
CA GLY A 65 -15.92 15.64 7.30
C GLY A 65 -16.71 15.41 6.01
N GLN A 66 -17.58 14.39 5.95
CA GLN A 66 -18.37 14.05 4.76
C GLN A 66 -19.85 14.30 5.01
N MET A 67 -20.32 15.51 4.68
CA MET A 67 -21.71 15.93 4.91
C MET A 67 -22.70 15.09 4.11
N PHE A 68 -22.36 14.78 2.86
CA PHE A 68 -23.14 13.91 1.97
C PHE A 68 -22.20 12.94 1.24
N GLY A 69 -22.55 11.64 1.23
CA GLY A 69 -21.75 10.62 0.54
C GLY A 69 -20.59 10.09 1.39
N GLY A 70 -19.44 9.95 0.76
CA GLY A 70 -18.20 9.46 1.37
C GLY A 70 -17.01 9.73 0.47
N LYS A 71 -15.81 9.52 1.00
CA LYS A 71 -14.54 9.68 0.31
C LYS A 71 -13.68 8.44 0.49
N ALA A 72 -13.10 7.97 -0.61
CA ALA A 72 -12.01 7.00 -0.57
C ALA A 72 -10.73 7.68 -1.06
N THR A 73 -9.65 7.50 -0.32
CA THR A 73 -8.32 8.01 -0.69
C THR A 73 -7.38 6.82 -0.81
N GLY A 74 -6.81 6.63 -1.99
CA GLY A 74 -5.86 5.56 -2.29
C GLY A 74 -4.42 6.02 -2.16
N PHE A 75 -3.55 5.13 -1.69
CA PHE A 75 -2.11 5.34 -1.55
C PHE A 75 -1.38 4.14 -2.14
N ASP A 76 -0.59 4.35 -3.18
CA ASP A 76 0.30 3.32 -3.71
C ASP A 76 1.40 3.01 -2.68
N TYR A 77 1.68 1.72 -2.45
CA TYR A 77 2.73 1.30 -1.49
C TYR A 77 4.10 1.89 -1.81
N ARG A 78 4.40 2.15 -3.08
CA ARG A 78 5.65 2.78 -3.51
C ARG A 78 5.77 4.25 -3.13
N THR A 79 4.65 4.92 -2.87
CA THR A 79 4.64 6.34 -2.46
C THR A 79 4.55 6.52 -0.96
N LEU A 80 4.33 5.43 -0.21
CA LEU A 80 4.27 5.48 1.24
C LEU A 80 5.66 5.71 1.83
N VAL A 81 5.74 6.68 2.72
CA VAL A 81 6.93 6.98 3.52
C VAL A 81 6.87 6.30 4.87
N GLY A 82 5.66 6.14 5.42
CA GLY A 82 5.46 5.48 6.70
C GLY A 82 4.01 5.46 7.15
N ILE A 83 3.81 4.76 8.25
CA ILE A 83 2.52 4.71 8.98
C ILE A 83 2.80 5.09 10.42
N GLU A 84 2.05 6.06 10.96
CA GLU A 84 2.07 6.37 12.37
C GLU A 84 0.79 5.87 13.05
N VAL A 85 0.94 5.22 14.20
CA VAL A 85 -0.17 4.84 15.07
C VAL A 85 0.08 5.45 16.43
N ARG A 86 -0.87 6.24 16.90
CA ARG A 86 -0.83 6.84 18.24
C ARG A 86 -2.02 6.33 19.03
N THR A 87 -1.81 5.96 20.27
CA THR A 87 -2.86 5.50 21.16
C THR A 87 -2.95 6.45 22.36
N GLY A 88 -4.08 7.11 22.49
CA GLY A 88 -4.40 7.95 23.64
C GLY A 88 -5.19 7.20 24.72
N ILE A 89 -5.72 7.93 25.69
CA ILE A 89 -6.46 7.37 26.83
C ILE A 89 -7.80 6.75 26.38
N ALA A 90 -8.53 7.41 25.49
CA ALA A 90 -9.86 7.00 25.03
C ALA A 90 -9.88 6.54 23.57
N GLN A 91 -9.06 7.13 22.72
CA GLN A 91 -9.02 6.87 21.28
C GLN A 91 -7.59 6.93 20.77
N GLY A 92 -7.37 6.35 19.59
CA GLY A 92 -6.11 6.41 18.88
C GLY A 92 -6.28 7.04 17.50
N GLU A 93 -5.17 7.30 16.86
CA GLU A 93 -5.04 7.88 15.54
C GLU A 93 -4.11 7.01 14.69
N PHE A 94 -4.53 6.76 13.48
CA PHE A 94 -3.74 6.09 12.44
C PHE A 94 -3.51 7.10 11.32
N GLU A 95 -2.28 7.33 10.94
CA GLU A 95 -1.90 8.30 9.92
C GLU A 95 -1.00 7.67 8.87
N VAL A 96 -1.34 7.90 7.60
CA VAL A 96 -0.55 7.51 6.45
C VAL A 96 0.35 8.66 6.03
N LEU A 97 1.64 8.42 5.98
CA LEU A 97 2.63 9.36 5.49
C LEU A 97 3.02 8.98 4.05
N SER A 98 2.78 9.88 3.11
CA SER A 98 3.15 9.67 1.70
C SER A 98 3.90 10.88 1.15
N GLY A 99 4.80 10.65 0.18
CA GLY A 99 5.64 11.70 -0.38
C GLY A 99 4.90 12.81 -1.15
N GLY A 100 3.61 12.59 -1.48
CA GLY A 100 2.81 13.56 -2.23
C GLY A 100 1.80 14.35 -1.38
N LEU A 101 1.48 13.87 -0.19
CA LEU A 101 0.66 14.61 0.77
C LEU A 101 1.59 15.23 1.79
N GLY A 102 1.83 16.53 1.63
CA GLY A 102 2.74 17.25 2.50
C GLY A 102 2.43 17.02 3.97
N ASN A 103 3.44 16.61 4.70
CA ASN A 103 3.48 16.54 6.16
C ASN A 103 3.30 17.94 6.81
N ASN A 104 2.80 18.90 6.03
CA ASN A 104 2.76 20.32 6.34
C ASN A 104 1.61 20.75 7.25
N GLN A 105 0.75 19.83 7.66
CA GLN A 105 -0.37 20.21 8.53
C GLN A 105 -0.02 20.24 10.03
N ARG A 106 1.20 19.79 10.39
CA ARG A 106 1.69 19.88 11.77
C ARG A 106 2.37 21.19 12.12
N SER A 107 2.63 22.07 11.16
CA SER A 107 3.40 23.29 11.39
C SER A 107 2.58 24.47 11.96
N ASN A 108 1.26 24.32 12.15
CA ASN A 108 0.50 25.31 12.90
C ASN A 108 0.59 25.01 14.39
N ILE A 109 1.60 25.59 15.03
CA ILE A 109 1.77 25.61 16.48
C ILE A 109 0.43 26.06 17.11
N GLY A 110 -0.29 25.13 17.76
CA GLY A 110 -1.50 25.41 18.53
C GLY A 110 -2.85 24.99 17.91
N ALA A 111 -2.94 24.64 16.63
CA ALA A 111 -4.16 24.09 16.06
C ALA A 111 -4.21 22.55 16.26
N LYS A 112 -5.21 22.05 17.01
CA LYS A 112 -5.50 20.62 17.04
C LYS A 112 -6.02 20.22 15.67
N VAL A 113 -5.19 19.54 14.89
CA VAL A 113 -5.61 18.94 13.62
C VAL A 113 -6.63 17.85 13.93
N ASN A 114 -7.84 17.98 13.39
CA ASN A 114 -8.85 16.94 13.51
C ASN A 114 -8.50 15.78 12.56
N MET A 115 -7.87 14.74 13.07
CA MET A 115 -7.46 13.58 12.27
C MET A 115 -8.64 12.88 11.58
N ALA A 116 -9.85 12.99 12.14
CA ALA A 116 -11.05 12.45 11.52
C ALA A 116 -11.36 13.10 10.15
N GLU A 117 -10.96 14.34 9.94
CA GLU A 117 -11.19 15.10 8.69
C GLU A 117 -10.04 14.95 7.69
N GLN A 118 -8.84 14.59 8.15
CA GLN A 118 -7.67 14.45 7.28
C GLN A 118 -7.83 13.28 6.31
N PRO A 119 -7.51 13.44 5.02
CA PRO A 119 -7.66 12.37 4.01
C PRO A 119 -6.76 11.15 4.27
N ASN A 120 -5.68 11.33 5.00
CA ASN A 120 -4.66 10.34 5.31
C ASN A 120 -4.73 9.80 6.75
N GLY A 121 -5.75 10.19 7.53
CA GLY A 121 -5.88 9.81 8.93
C GLY A 121 -7.18 9.08 9.26
N VAL A 122 -7.15 8.19 10.24
CA VAL A 122 -8.31 7.48 10.80
C VAL A 122 -8.24 7.54 12.32
N VAL A 123 -9.38 7.83 12.94
CA VAL A 123 -9.53 7.78 14.40
C VAL A 123 -10.18 6.45 14.79
N PHE A 124 -9.68 5.80 15.84
CA PHE A 124 -10.19 4.51 16.30
C PHE A 124 -10.33 4.46 17.82
N GLY A 125 -11.14 3.54 18.31
CA GLY A 125 -11.33 3.29 19.74
C GLY A 125 -10.10 2.61 20.35
N LYS A 126 -9.79 2.88 21.62
CA LYS A 126 -8.66 2.27 22.33
C LYS A 126 -8.67 0.73 22.25
N LEU A 127 -9.84 0.11 22.26
CA LEU A 127 -9.99 -1.35 22.22
C LEU A 127 -9.54 -1.94 20.88
N ASP A 128 -9.53 -1.15 19.82
CA ASP A 128 -9.15 -1.55 18.46
C ASP A 128 -7.66 -1.33 18.18
N ALA A 129 -6.92 -0.78 19.15
CA ALA A 129 -5.50 -0.42 19.00
C ALA A 129 -4.63 -1.60 18.54
N ALA A 130 -4.90 -2.82 19.00
CA ALA A 130 -4.16 -4.01 18.59
C ALA A 130 -4.34 -4.29 17.10
N ALA A 131 -5.57 -4.18 16.58
CA ALA A 131 -5.86 -4.38 15.16
C ALA A 131 -5.20 -3.31 14.28
N PHE A 132 -5.24 -2.03 14.71
CA PHE A 132 -4.58 -0.94 13.99
C PHE A 132 -3.05 -1.05 13.99
N ASN A 133 -2.45 -1.48 15.11
CA ASN A 133 -1.02 -1.76 15.16
C ASN A 133 -0.61 -2.93 14.26
N SER A 134 -1.39 -4.01 14.25
CA SER A 134 -1.19 -5.15 13.35
C SER A 134 -1.28 -4.72 11.88
N MET A 135 -2.31 -3.94 11.53
CA MET A 135 -2.48 -3.37 10.19
C MET A 135 -1.25 -2.52 9.79
N ALA A 136 -0.80 -1.64 10.68
CA ALA A 136 0.37 -0.81 10.41
C ALA A 136 1.64 -1.64 10.17
N GLY A 137 1.83 -2.73 10.93
CA GLY A 137 2.93 -3.68 10.73
C GLY A 137 2.89 -4.28 9.33
N LYS A 138 1.74 -4.80 8.93
CA LYS A 138 1.54 -5.41 7.60
C LYS A 138 1.71 -4.42 6.44
N ILE A 139 1.23 -3.19 6.61
CA ILE A 139 1.43 -2.14 5.60
C ILE A 139 2.92 -1.80 5.47
N ARG A 140 3.67 -1.72 6.57
CA ARG A 140 5.13 -1.48 6.52
C ARG A 140 5.86 -2.63 5.81
N GLU A 141 5.47 -3.89 6.04
CA GLU A 141 6.00 -5.05 5.31
C GLU A 141 5.71 -4.92 3.80
N ALA A 142 4.47 -4.62 3.42
CA ALA A 142 4.07 -4.43 2.01
C ALA A 142 4.80 -3.24 1.36
N THR A 143 4.96 -2.14 2.10
CA THR A 143 5.71 -0.96 1.65
C THR A 143 7.19 -1.31 1.42
N ALA A 144 7.82 -2.01 2.36
CA ALA A 144 9.21 -2.45 2.21
C ALA A 144 9.38 -3.38 1.00
N ALA A 145 8.44 -4.30 0.79
CA ALA A 145 8.43 -5.16 -0.40
C ALA A 145 8.27 -4.38 -1.71
N ALA A 146 7.42 -3.34 -1.71
CA ALA A 146 7.21 -2.47 -2.88
C ALA A 146 8.43 -1.59 -3.20
N HIS A 147 9.23 -1.22 -2.19
CA HIS A 147 10.47 -0.47 -2.35
C HIS A 147 11.70 -1.37 -2.53
N ALA A 148 11.57 -2.68 -2.28
CA ALA A 148 12.66 -3.59 -2.56
C ALA A 148 13.06 -3.41 -4.04
N PRO A 149 14.35 -3.27 -4.36
CA PRO A 149 14.77 -3.26 -5.74
C PRO A 149 14.17 -4.53 -6.35
N THR A 150 13.29 -4.36 -7.34
CA THR A 150 12.88 -5.49 -8.17
C THR A 150 14.19 -6.15 -8.53
N ALA A 151 14.41 -7.40 -8.06
CA ALA A 151 15.64 -8.12 -8.36
C ALA A 151 15.79 -7.90 -9.86
N ALA A 152 16.80 -7.09 -10.25
CA ALA A 152 17.03 -6.83 -11.64
C ALA A 152 17.01 -8.22 -12.26
N MET A 153 16.12 -8.46 -13.23
CA MET A 153 16.26 -9.64 -14.07
C MET A 153 17.75 -9.72 -14.29
N PRO A 154 18.42 -10.85 -14.00
CA PRO A 154 19.87 -10.88 -14.07
C PRO A 154 20.20 -10.22 -15.40
N THR A 155 20.79 -9.02 -15.33
CA THR A 155 21.32 -8.38 -16.54
C THR A 155 22.25 -9.45 -17.03
N SER A 156 21.87 -10.10 -18.14
CA SER A 156 22.67 -11.16 -18.70
C SER A 156 24.07 -10.59 -18.69
N SER A 157 24.96 -11.21 -17.94
CA SER A 157 26.33 -10.72 -17.88
C SER A 157 26.82 -10.67 -19.32
N LEU A 158 27.71 -9.74 -19.65
CA LEU A 158 28.34 -9.72 -20.97
C LEU A 158 28.76 -11.13 -21.38
N ALA A 159 29.19 -11.96 -20.42
CA ALA A 159 29.52 -13.36 -20.60
C ALA A 159 28.30 -14.21 -21.02
N ASP A 160 27.11 -13.99 -20.40
CA ASP A 160 25.89 -14.72 -20.74
C ASP A 160 25.37 -14.33 -22.13
N GLU A 161 25.50 -13.06 -22.52
CA GLU A 161 25.16 -12.63 -23.88
C GLU A 161 26.09 -13.23 -24.92
N ILE A 162 27.41 -13.24 -24.67
CA ILE A 162 28.38 -13.90 -25.54
C ILE A 162 28.07 -15.39 -25.63
N ALA A 163 27.72 -16.06 -24.54
CA ALA A 163 27.36 -17.47 -24.54
C ALA A 163 26.09 -17.75 -25.37
N LYS A 164 25.07 -16.86 -25.31
CA LYS A 164 23.87 -16.94 -26.16
C LYS A 164 24.22 -16.83 -27.64
N PHE A 165 25.06 -15.87 -28.01
CA PHE A 165 25.48 -15.72 -29.40
C PHE A 165 26.34 -16.91 -29.88
N ALA A 166 27.17 -17.48 -29.00
CA ALA A 166 27.91 -18.70 -29.32
C ALA A 166 26.97 -19.89 -29.59
N ALA A 167 25.92 -20.05 -28.76
CA ALA A 167 24.93 -21.11 -29.01
C ALA A 167 24.16 -20.91 -30.32
N LEU A 168 23.82 -19.68 -30.69
CA LEU A 168 23.16 -19.36 -31.96
C LEU A 168 24.08 -19.64 -33.18
N ARG A 169 25.40 -19.40 -33.05
CA ARG A 169 26.38 -19.78 -34.06
C ARG A 169 26.45 -21.31 -34.18
N ASP A 170 26.55 -22.05 -33.11
CA ASP A 170 26.64 -23.52 -33.11
C ASP A 170 25.37 -24.16 -33.69
N GLN A 171 24.20 -23.49 -33.58
CA GLN A 171 22.94 -23.87 -34.21
C GLN A 171 22.84 -23.47 -35.70
N GLY A 172 23.84 -22.77 -36.24
CA GLY A 172 23.85 -22.32 -37.64
C GLY A 172 22.91 -21.13 -37.91
N VAL A 173 22.38 -20.47 -36.88
CA VAL A 173 21.53 -19.28 -36.98
C VAL A 173 22.37 -18.01 -37.23
N LEU A 174 23.59 -17.98 -36.70
CA LEU A 174 24.59 -16.94 -36.91
C LEU A 174 25.83 -17.53 -37.59
N THR A 175 26.40 -16.78 -38.49
CA THR A 175 27.72 -17.10 -39.08
C THR A 175 28.84 -16.74 -38.10
N GLU A 176 30.02 -17.31 -38.28
CA GLU A 176 31.19 -16.99 -37.45
C GLU A 176 31.54 -15.49 -37.50
N ASP A 177 31.47 -14.88 -38.68
CA ASP A 177 31.74 -13.44 -38.86
C ASP A 177 30.75 -12.55 -38.13
N GLU A 178 29.45 -12.88 -38.13
CA GLU A 178 28.43 -12.18 -37.39
C GLU A 178 28.63 -12.34 -35.87
N PHE A 179 29.01 -13.54 -35.43
CA PHE A 179 29.34 -13.78 -34.01
C PHE A 179 30.51 -12.91 -33.56
N GLN A 180 31.58 -12.85 -34.31
CA GLN A 180 32.80 -12.06 -33.99
C GLN A 180 32.47 -10.56 -33.98
N THR A 181 31.65 -10.10 -34.91
CA THR A 181 31.18 -8.70 -34.97
C THR A 181 30.37 -8.35 -33.73
N LYS A 182 29.41 -9.18 -33.34
CA LYS A 182 28.59 -8.97 -32.11
C LYS A 182 29.44 -9.02 -30.85
N LYS A 183 30.36 -9.97 -30.74
CA LYS A 183 31.29 -10.11 -29.62
C LYS A 183 32.19 -8.88 -29.45
N SER A 184 32.75 -8.35 -30.51
CA SER A 184 33.59 -7.14 -30.47
C SER A 184 32.79 -5.89 -30.09
N SER A 185 31.54 -5.76 -30.57
CA SER A 185 30.62 -4.66 -30.22
C SER A 185 30.19 -4.70 -28.76
N LEU A 186 30.13 -5.86 -28.11
CA LEU A 186 29.82 -6.00 -26.70
C LEU A 186 31.00 -5.69 -25.77
N LEU A 187 32.22 -5.85 -26.27
CA LEU A 187 33.46 -5.67 -25.52
C LEU A 187 34.09 -4.27 -25.69
N SER A 188 33.52 -3.43 -26.56
CA SER A 188 33.97 -2.04 -26.81
C SER A 188 33.18 -1.05 -25.99
#